data_1174f8a7511bd1dd8152c6e10e16d385
#
_entry.id   1174f8a7511bd1dd8152c6e10e16d385
#
_cell.length_a   1.000
_cell.length_b   1.000
_cell.length_c   1.000
_cell.angle_alpha   90.00
_cell.angle_beta   90.00
_cell.angle_gamma   90.00
#
_symmetry.space_group_name_H-M   'P 1'
#
loop_
_entity.id
_entity.type
_entity.pdbx_description
1 polymer ?
#
loop_
_entity_poly.entity_id
_entity_poly.type
_entity_poly.pdbx_seq_one_letter_code
_entity_poly.pdbx_strand_id
1 'polypeptide(L)'
;LFVYFDEYKKIKLEHLNIHISSTIPLERGISSSSALCVSTLKALNSYFNTQISEKHIAILAKKVEHDYIGVSGGIMDQMVSSIGIHRKAFFLDCLSLKFELIDLPKDWVFCLVDSAVQRNLRDSAYNKRFNQLKKAEEYLGIEYLGSIKPNQFDEAKINDQVILKRARHVVTENDRVIKAKQSISKEDIKLFGKLMNESHRSYAEDFEASTKDVDLIVERSISSGAEGARLTGGGFGGFTVSLIESNNYQVWRRNMNKFYNDENIFEV
;
A
#
# COMPACT_ATOMS: atom_id res chain seq x y z
N LEU A 1 -5.83 -18.44 11.29
CA LEU A 1 -7.05 -17.64 11.44
C LEU A 1 -7.95 -18.20 12.54
N PHE A 2 -8.35 -19.45 12.45
CA PHE A 2 -9.26 -20.07 13.42
C PHE A 2 -8.70 -20.07 14.84
N VAL A 3 -7.45 -20.47 15.04
CA VAL A 3 -6.79 -20.45 16.34
C VAL A 3 -6.80 -19.06 16.96
N TYR A 4 -6.45 -18.02 16.20
CA TYR A 4 -6.46 -16.64 16.71
C TYR A 4 -7.86 -16.12 17.03
N PHE A 5 -8.87 -16.54 16.26
CA PHE A 5 -10.24 -16.17 16.53
C PHE A 5 -10.76 -16.85 17.79
N ASP A 6 -10.46 -18.14 17.97
CA ASP A 6 -10.80 -18.92 19.16
C ASP A 6 -10.13 -18.36 20.41
N GLU A 7 -8.81 -18.12 20.38
CA GLU A 7 -8.07 -17.51 21.48
C GLU A 7 -8.62 -16.14 21.88
N TYR A 8 -8.98 -15.30 20.88
CA TYR A 8 -9.50 -13.96 21.13
C TYR A 8 -10.90 -13.97 21.76
N LYS A 9 -11.79 -14.86 21.33
CA LYS A 9 -13.18 -14.93 21.79
C LYS A 9 -13.47 -16.11 22.72
N LYS A 10 -12.52 -17.03 22.91
CA LYS A 10 -12.70 -18.27 23.68
C LYS A 10 -13.91 -19.09 23.19
N ILE A 11 -14.09 -19.14 21.87
CA ILE A 11 -15.16 -19.89 21.20
C ILE A 11 -14.54 -21.17 20.66
N LYS A 12 -15.03 -22.31 21.08
CA LYS A 12 -14.63 -23.59 20.48
C LYS A 12 -15.24 -23.69 19.09
N LEU A 13 -14.37 -23.63 18.07
CA LEU A 13 -14.79 -23.80 16.70
C LEU A 13 -15.05 -25.28 16.42
N GLU A 14 -16.29 -25.57 16.05
CA GLU A 14 -16.71 -26.90 15.58
C GLU A 14 -16.47 -27.05 14.07
N HIS A 15 -16.85 -28.19 13.51
CA HIS A 15 -16.70 -28.45 12.07
C HIS A 15 -17.44 -27.41 11.23
N LEU A 16 -16.69 -26.62 10.45
CA LEU A 16 -17.21 -25.61 9.53
C LEU A 16 -16.84 -25.99 8.08
N ASN A 17 -17.81 -25.86 7.18
CA ASN A 17 -17.55 -25.88 5.75
C ASN A 17 -17.39 -24.42 5.26
N ILE A 18 -16.24 -24.08 4.69
CA ILE A 18 -15.95 -22.76 4.20
C ILE A 18 -15.72 -22.82 2.70
N HIS A 19 -16.47 -22.01 1.97
CA HIS A 19 -16.28 -21.78 0.54
C HIS A 19 -15.64 -20.43 0.32
N ILE A 20 -14.53 -20.39 -0.44
CA ILE A 20 -13.78 -19.16 -0.76
C ILE A 20 -13.90 -18.92 -2.26
N SER A 21 -14.35 -17.72 -2.64
CA SER A 21 -14.35 -17.24 -4.02
C SER A 21 -13.72 -15.86 -4.07
N SER A 22 -12.86 -15.60 -5.05
CA SER A 22 -12.16 -14.32 -5.17
C SER A 22 -11.98 -13.94 -6.64
N THR A 23 -12.17 -12.66 -6.92
CA THR A 23 -11.80 -12.01 -8.19
C THR A 23 -10.48 -11.25 -8.09
N ILE A 24 -9.88 -11.18 -6.88
CA ILE A 24 -8.60 -10.50 -6.65
C ILE A 24 -7.49 -11.37 -7.25
N PRO A 25 -6.65 -10.83 -8.16
CA PRO A 25 -5.49 -11.56 -8.68
C PRO A 25 -4.55 -12.00 -7.57
N LEU A 26 -4.20 -13.29 -7.57
CA LEU A 26 -3.32 -13.86 -6.53
C LEU A 26 -1.85 -13.54 -6.83
N GLU A 27 -1.03 -13.39 -5.78
CA GLU A 27 0.44 -13.19 -5.85
C GLU A 27 0.91 -11.98 -6.66
N ARG A 28 0.02 -11.04 -6.95
CA ARG A 28 0.31 -9.82 -7.74
C ARG A 28 0.57 -8.58 -6.88
N GLY A 29 0.50 -8.69 -5.54
CA GLY A 29 0.84 -7.61 -4.60
C GLY A 29 -0.23 -6.55 -4.39
N ILE A 30 -1.48 -6.91 -4.62
CA ILE A 30 -2.66 -6.11 -4.28
C ILE A 30 -3.37 -6.65 -3.04
N SER A 31 -2.58 -7.13 -2.08
CA SER A 31 -3.04 -7.51 -0.74
C SER A 31 -4.07 -8.64 -0.69
N SER A 32 -4.01 -9.62 -1.64
CA SER A 32 -4.95 -10.75 -1.66
C SER A 32 -4.93 -11.60 -0.38
N SER A 33 -3.79 -11.75 0.27
CA SER A 33 -3.66 -12.47 1.55
C SER A 33 -4.38 -11.73 2.68
N SER A 34 -4.17 -10.43 2.79
CA SER A 34 -4.85 -9.59 3.80
C SER A 34 -6.37 -9.58 3.57
N ALA A 35 -6.81 -9.50 2.31
CA ALA A 35 -8.23 -9.58 1.96
C ALA A 35 -8.84 -10.92 2.37
N LEU A 36 -8.14 -12.04 2.14
CA LEU A 36 -8.56 -13.38 2.58
C LEU A 36 -8.65 -13.47 4.10
N CYS A 37 -7.63 -13.00 4.82
CA CYS A 37 -7.62 -13.03 6.28
C CYS A 37 -8.79 -12.20 6.86
N VAL A 38 -8.97 -10.98 6.36
CA VAL A 38 -10.03 -10.08 6.82
C VAL A 38 -11.42 -10.64 6.50
N SER A 39 -11.66 -11.10 5.28
CA SER A 39 -12.98 -11.64 4.88
C SER A 39 -13.35 -12.88 5.69
N THR A 40 -12.38 -13.77 5.94
CA THR A 40 -12.60 -14.95 6.78
C THR A 40 -12.93 -14.57 8.23
N LEU A 41 -12.20 -13.63 8.83
CA LEU A 41 -12.48 -13.15 10.18
C LEU A 41 -13.83 -12.43 10.27
N LYS A 42 -14.21 -11.66 9.24
CA LYS A 42 -15.56 -11.05 9.18
C LYS A 42 -16.67 -12.10 9.10
N ALA A 43 -16.47 -13.14 8.28
CA ALA A 43 -17.43 -14.23 8.18
C ALA A 43 -17.61 -14.95 9.52
N LEU A 44 -16.52 -15.27 10.23
CA LEU A 44 -16.57 -15.88 11.57
C LEU A 44 -17.22 -14.94 12.58
N ASN A 45 -16.87 -13.65 12.56
CA ASN A 45 -17.47 -12.63 13.43
C ASN A 45 -18.99 -12.56 13.26
N SER A 46 -19.46 -12.60 12.01
CA SER A 46 -20.89 -12.62 11.69
C SER A 46 -21.56 -13.93 12.12
N TYR A 47 -20.95 -15.06 11.75
CA TYR A 47 -21.52 -16.39 12.03
C TYR A 47 -21.70 -16.66 13.53
N PHE A 48 -20.70 -16.31 14.34
CA PHE A 48 -20.73 -16.49 15.80
C PHE A 48 -21.27 -15.27 16.55
N ASN A 49 -21.71 -14.23 15.87
CA ASN A 49 -22.21 -12.97 16.44
C ASN A 49 -21.31 -12.40 17.55
N THR A 50 -19.99 -12.38 17.29
CA THR A 50 -18.99 -12.04 18.33
C THR A 50 -18.75 -10.56 18.50
N GLN A 51 -19.30 -9.71 17.63
CA GLN A 51 -19.23 -8.25 17.69
C GLN A 51 -17.78 -7.69 17.77
N ILE A 52 -16.83 -8.32 17.07
CA ILE A 52 -15.48 -7.79 16.93
C ILE A 52 -15.53 -6.56 16.03
N SER A 53 -14.94 -5.45 16.47
CA SER A 53 -14.90 -4.24 15.65
C SER A 53 -14.00 -4.43 14.40
N GLU A 54 -14.30 -3.71 13.31
CA GLU A 54 -13.53 -3.72 12.06
C GLU A 54 -12.03 -3.48 12.30
N LYS A 55 -11.69 -2.54 13.18
CA LYS A 55 -10.30 -2.26 13.56
C LYS A 55 -9.64 -3.49 14.23
N HIS A 56 -10.31 -4.19 15.09
CA HIS A 56 -9.77 -5.38 15.74
C HIS A 56 -9.67 -6.56 14.78
N ILE A 57 -10.58 -6.68 13.81
CA ILE A 57 -10.46 -7.67 12.72
C ILE A 57 -9.17 -7.42 11.92
N ALA A 58 -8.86 -6.16 11.57
CA ALA A 58 -7.62 -5.82 10.89
C ALA A 58 -6.37 -6.18 11.72
N ILE A 59 -6.39 -5.91 13.02
CA ILE A 59 -5.30 -6.26 13.94
C ILE A 59 -5.10 -7.78 14.04
N LEU A 60 -6.18 -8.55 14.13
CA LEU A 60 -6.11 -10.01 14.15
C LEU A 60 -5.58 -10.56 12.81
N ALA A 61 -6.06 -10.02 11.69
CA ALA A 61 -5.57 -10.40 10.36
C ALA A 61 -4.06 -10.17 10.22
N LYS A 62 -3.57 -8.99 10.66
CA LYS A 62 -2.14 -8.70 10.68
C LYS A 62 -1.37 -9.69 11.54
N LYS A 63 -1.89 -10.02 12.73
CA LYS A 63 -1.24 -10.98 13.64
C LYS A 63 -1.09 -12.35 12.97
N VAL A 64 -2.11 -12.81 12.25
CA VAL A 64 -2.04 -14.07 11.50
C VAL A 64 -0.97 -14.02 10.41
N GLU A 65 -0.91 -12.95 9.62
CA GLU A 65 0.11 -12.84 8.56
C GLU A 65 1.54 -12.74 9.14
N HIS A 66 1.71 -12.05 10.26
CA HIS A 66 3.00 -11.95 10.94
C HIS A 66 3.44 -13.28 11.56
N ASP A 67 2.60 -13.90 12.39
CA ASP A 67 2.99 -15.04 13.22
C ASP A 67 2.99 -16.36 12.43
N TYR A 68 2.14 -16.48 11.39
CA TYR A 68 1.97 -17.71 10.64
C TYR A 68 2.67 -17.70 9.28
N ILE A 69 2.67 -16.57 8.57
CA ILE A 69 3.31 -16.43 7.24
C ILE A 69 4.73 -15.87 7.39
N GLY A 70 5.05 -15.20 8.52
CA GLY A 70 6.37 -14.62 8.78
C GLY A 70 6.61 -13.28 8.06
N VAL A 71 5.55 -12.60 7.60
CA VAL A 71 5.65 -11.32 6.89
C VAL A 71 5.68 -10.17 7.88
N SER A 72 6.82 -9.49 8.00
CA SER A 72 6.99 -8.28 8.84
C SER A 72 6.40 -7.04 8.17
N GLY A 73 5.14 -7.09 7.73
CA GLY A 73 4.45 -6.00 7.05
C GLY A 73 3.82 -4.96 8.00
N GLY A 74 3.47 -3.78 7.45
CA GLY A 74 2.58 -2.82 8.10
C GLY A 74 1.15 -3.34 8.27
N ILE A 75 0.27 -2.51 8.83
CA ILE A 75 -1.15 -2.87 9.05
C ILE A 75 -2.09 -2.27 7.98
N MET A 76 -1.56 -1.51 7.03
CA MET A 76 -2.35 -0.73 6.08
C MET A 76 -3.31 -1.60 5.26
N ASP A 77 -2.82 -2.70 4.72
CA ASP A 77 -3.59 -3.59 3.83
C ASP A 77 -4.80 -4.21 4.57
N GLN A 78 -4.58 -4.67 5.79
CA GLN A 78 -5.64 -5.24 6.62
C GLN A 78 -6.65 -4.18 7.06
N MET A 79 -6.18 -2.95 7.39
CA MET A 79 -7.06 -1.84 7.76
C MET A 79 -7.94 -1.43 6.57
N VAL A 80 -7.36 -1.27 5.38
CA VAL A 80 -8.13 -0.92 4.17
C VAL A 80 -9.10 -2.03 3.79
N SER A 81 -8.68 -3.29 3.84
CA SER A 81 -9.55 -4.44 3.55
C SER A 81 -10.72 -4.54 4.54
N SER A 82 -10.52 -4.10 5.80
CA SER A 82 -11.56 -4.17 6.81
C SER A 82 -12.50 -2.95 6.80
N ILE A 83 -11.96 -1.73 6.65
CA ILE A 83 -12.67 -0.47 6.90
C ILE A 83 -12.86 0.36 5.63
N GLY A 84 -12.10 0.08 4.58
CA GLY A 84 -12.11 0.85 3.33
C GLY A 84 -13.50 0.97 2.72
N ILE A 85 -13.78 2.11 2.11
CA ILE A 85 -15.05 2.41 1.42
C ILE A 85 -14.73 2.82 -0.01
N HIS A 86 -15.51 2.31 -0.95
CA HIS A 86 -15.38 2.67 -2.37
C HIS A 86 -15.44 4.19 -2.56
N ARG A 87 -14.60 4.73 -3.45
CA ARG A 87 -14.48 6.18 -3.75
C ARG A 87 -13.98 7.02 -2.58
N LYS A 88 -13.39 6.42 -1.54
CA LYS A 88 -12.74 7.16 -0.46
C LYS A 88 -11.28 6.78 -0.34
N ALA A 89 -10.41 7.79 -0.24
CA ALA A 89 -9.03 7.58 0.17
C ALA A 89 -8.98 7.25 1.66
N PHE A 90 -8.18 6.26 2.02
CA PHE A 90 -7.97 5.84 3.39
C PHE A 90 -6.65 6.43 3.91
N PHE A 91 -6.74 7.48 4.72
CA PHE A 91 -5.57 8.05 5.38
C PHE A 91 -5.38 7.40 6.76
N LEU A 92 -4.22 6.82 6.99
CA LEU A 92 -3.91 6.06 8.20
C LEU A 92 -2.65 6.58 8.87
N ASP A 93 -2.73 6.90 10.13
CA ASP A 93 -1.57 7.00 11.02
C ASP A 93 -1.23 5.60 11.52
N CYS A 94 -0.15 5.03 11.01
CA CYS A 94 0.24 3.65 11.29
C CYS A 94 0.72 3.44 12.74
N LEU A 95 1.07 4.48 13.48
CA LEU A 95 1.49 4.40 14.88
C LEU A 95 0.27 4.36 15.82
N SER A 96 -0.61 5.36 15.70
CA SER A 96 -1.80 5.48 16.56
C SER A 96 -3.00 4.65 16.08
N LEU A 97 -2.95 4.15 14.85
CA LEU A 97 -4.07 3.50 14.14
C LEU A 97 -5.32 4.39 14.06
N LYS A 98 -5.13 5.71 14.07
CA LYS A 98 -6.18 6.66 13.74
C LYS A 98 -6.27 6.76 12.22
N PHE A 99 -7.48 6.81 11.72
CA PHE A 99 -7.71 6.88 10.28
C PHE A 99 -8.77 7.91 9.93
N GLU A 100 -8.77 8.31 8.68
CA GLU A 100 -9.75 9.22 8.09
C GLU A 100 -10.12 8.72 6.70
N LEU A 101 -11.41 8.75 6.39
CA LEU A 101 -11.94 8.43 5.07
C LEU A 101 -12.24 9.74 4.35
N ILE A 102 -11.56 9.98 3.23
CA ILE A 102 -11.61 11.24 2.49
C ILE A 102 -12.28 10.96 1.15
N ASP A 103 -13.34 11.68 0.84
CA ASP A 103 -14.02 11.57 -0.44
C ASP A 103 -13.09 11.97 -1.59
N LEU A 104 -12.98 11.09 -2.59
CA LEU A 104 -12.21 11.38 -3.81
C LEU A 104 -13.06 12.22 -4.78
N PRO A 105 -12.47 13.23 -5.44
CA PRO A 105 -13.16 13.99 -6.49
C PRO A 105 -13.72 13.08 -7.57
N LYS A 106 -14.89 13.40 -8.11
CA LYS A 106 -15.64 12.54 -9.05
C LYS A 106 -14.94 12.38 -10.40
N ASP A 107 -14.17 13.36 -10.78
CA ASP A 107 -13.40 13.41 -12.03
C ASP A 107 -12.03 12.73 -11.94
N TRP A 108 -11.64 12.20 -10.77
CA TRP A 108 -10.42 11.44 -10.59
C TRP A 108 -10.67 9.96 -10.86
N VAL A 109 -9.96 9.42 -11.83
CA VAL A 109 -9.97 8.00 -12.17
C VAL A 109 -8.64 7.38 -11.78
N PHE A 110 -8.69 6.33 -10.98
CA PHE A 110 -7.50 5.56 -10.63
C PHE A 110 -7.50 4.24 -11.41
N CYS A 111 -6.34 3.90 -11.98
CA CYS A 111 -6.15 2.66 -12.69
C CYS A 111 -4.92 1.92 -12.17
N LEU A 112 -5.06 0.62 -11.98
CA LEU A 112 -3.93 -0.26 -11.71
C LEU A 112 -3.45 -0.87 -13.03
N VAL A 113 -2.11 -0.96 -13.19
CA VAL A 113 -1.49 -1.67 -14.31
C VAL A 113 -0.56 -2.74 -13.75
N ASP A 114 -0.77 -3.98 -14.15
CA ASP A 114 0.04 -5.12 -13.72
C ASP A 114 1.37 -5.17 -14.50
N SER A 115 2.48 -5.22 -13.78
CA SER A 115 3.80 -5.40 -14.39
C SER A 115 4.06 -6.83 -14.89
N ALA A 116 3.21 -7.78 -14.55
CA ALA A 116 3.40 -9.22 -14.77
C ALA A 116 4.71 -9.78 -14.19
N VAL A 117 5.46 -9.01 -13.41
CA VAL A 117 6.69 -9.46 -12.74
C VAL A 117 6.34 -10.29 -11.52
N GLN A 118 6.72 -11.57 -11.53
CA GLN A 118 6.56 -12.45 -10.38
C GLN A 118 7.52 -12.06 -9.24
N ARG A 119 6.99 -12.05 -8.02
CA ARG A 119 7.71 -11.55 -6.82
C ARG A 119 8.40 -12.68 -6.04
N ASN A 120 9.30 -13.42 -6.66
CA ASN A 120 9.95 -14.61 -6.06
C ASN A 120 10.96 -14.29 -4.92
N LEU A 121 11.33 -13.02 -4.70
CA LEU A 121 12.34 -12.62 -3.69
C LEU A 121 11.84 -11.54 -2.73
N ARG A 122 10.54 -11.32 -2.66
CA ARG A 122 9.94 -10.19 -1.94
C ARG A 122 10.29 -10.18 -0.45
N ASP A 123 10.17 -11.32 0.22
CA ASP A 123 10.28 -11.37 1.68
C ASP A 123 11.69 -11.03 2.17
N SER A 124 12.73 -11.52 1.48
CA SER A 124 14.11 -11.21 1.83
C SER A 124 14.49 -9.76 1.56
N ALA A 125 14.05 -9.19 0.43
CA ALA A 125 14.33 -7.79 0.08
C ALA A 125 13.55 -6.82 0.99
N TYR A 126 12.29 -7.11 1.29
CA TYR A 126 11.48 -6.32 2.21
C TYR A 126 12.05 -6.32 3.62
N ASN A 127 12.40 -7.48 4.16
CA ASN A 127 13.03 -7.61 5.48
C ASN A 127 14.38 -6.88 5.54
N LYS A 128 15.16 -6.90 4.44
CA LYS A 128 16.39 -6.11 4.33
C LYS A 128 16.12 -4.60 4.46
N ARG A 129 15.08 -4.08 3.79
CA ARG A 129 14.68 -2.67 3.90
C ARG A 129 14.25 -2.33 5.32
N PHE A 130 13.42 -3.17 5.94
CA PHE A 130 13.02 -3.00 7.33
C PHE A 130 14.22 -2.88 8.28
N ASN A 131 15.20 -3.78 8.17
CA ASN A 131 16.40 -3.74 9.00
C ASN A 131 17.27 -2.49 8.74
N GLN A 132 17.32 -2.01 7.49
CA GLN A 132 18.00 -0.76 7.15
C GLN A 132 17.33 0.46 7.79
N LEU A 133 15.99 0.49 7.85
CA LEU A 133 15.25 1.56 8.53
C LEU A 133 15.47 1.52 10.04
N LYS A 134 15.53 0.33 10.67
CA LYS A 134 15.87 0.20 12.09
C LYS A 134 17.25 0.75 12.41
N LYS A 135 18.25 0.48 11.57
CA LYS A 135 19.58 1.09 11.72
C LYS A 135 19.55 2.62 11.59
N ALA A 136 18.72 3.16 10.70
CA ALA A 136 18.56 4.61 10.58
C ALA A 136 17.97 5.22 11.87
N GLU A 137 16.98 4.56 12.48
CA GLU A 137 16.41 4.97 13.77
C GLU A 137 17.48 4.96 14.88
N GLU A 138 18.35 3.95 14.91
CA GLU A 138 19.49 3.87 15.84
C GLU A 138 20.49 5.03 15.64
N TYR A 139 20.90 5.32 14.39
CA TYR A 139 21.81 6.44 14.08
C TYR A 139 21.24 7.80 14.52
N LEU A 140 19.93 7.98 14.36
CA LEU A 140 19.26 9.22 14.71
C LEU A 140 18.90 9.31 16.20
N GLY A 141 18.98 8.21 16.94
CA GLY A 141 18.57 8.13 18.35
C GLY A 141 17.07 8.33 18.54
N ILE A 142 16.26 7.77 17.66
CA ILE A 142 14.80 7.90 17.66
C ILE A 142 14.13 6.53 17.62
N GLU A 143 12.90 6.47 18.07
CA GLU A 143 12.11 5.24 18.08
C GLU A 143 11.42 4.97 16.74
N TYR A 144 11.06 6.03 15.99
CA TYR A 144 10.22 5.91 14.80
C TYR A 144 10.53 7.01 13.76
N LEU A 145 11.00 6.60 12.58
CA LEU A 145 11.33 7.52 11.47
C LEU A 145 10.16 8.37 10.99
N GLY A 146 8.95 7.82 10.98
CA GLY A 146 7.75 8.55 10.59
C GLY A 146 7.38 9.72 11.50
N SER A 147 8.00 9.87 12.67
CA SER A 147 7.79 11.02 13.55
C SER A 147 8.59 12.28 13.16
N ILE A 148 9.60 12.13 12.30
CA ILE A 148 10.49 13.24 11.91
C ILE A 148 9.91 13.98 10.69
N LYS A 149 9.90 15.31 10.77
CA LYS A 149 9.64 16.17 9.61
C LYS A 149 10.92 16.37 8.78
N PRO A 150 10.83 16.66 7.47
CA PRO A 150 12.01 16.86 6.62
C PRO A 150 12.98 17.93 7.14
N ASN A 151 12.47 19.01 7.73
CA ASN A 151 13.31 20.08 8.32
C ASN A 151 13.98 19.72 9.65
N GLN A 152 13.64 18.56 10.22
CA GLN A 152 14.23 18.03 11.45
C GLN A 152 15.18 16.84 11.16
N PHE A 153 15.24 16.42 9.90
CA PHE A 153 16.05 15.28 9.48
C PHE A 153 17.53 15.67 9.37
N ASP A 154 18.31 15.27 10.35
CA ASP A 154 19.76 15.50 10.39
C ASP A 154 20.51 14.38 9.65
N GLU A 155 20.73 14.60 8.36
CA GLU A 155 21.41 13.63 7.49
C GLU A 155 22.87 13.37 7.92
N ALA A 156 23.52 14.33 8.60
CA ALA A 156 24.91 14.19 9.03
C ALA A 156 25.12 13.11 10.12
N LYS A 157 24.05 12.72 10.80
CA LYS A 157 24.09 11.61 11.78
C LYS A 157 24.21 10.23 11.14
N ILE A 158 23.93 10.10 9.84
CA ILE A 158 23.92 8.80 9.14
C ILE A 158 25.11 8.75 8.17
N ASN A 159 26.19 8.10 8.57
CA ASN A 159 27.38 7.97 7.73
C ASN A 159 27.24 6.95 6.58
N ASP A 160 26.35 5.95 6.73
CA ASP A 160 26.08 4.94 5.70
C ASP A 160 25.14 5.53 4.64
N GLN A 161 25.63 5.71 3.41
CA GLN A 161 24.89 6.31 2.32
C GLN A 161 23.65 5.49 1.90
N VAL A 162 23.69 4.17 2.06
CA VAL A 162 22.53 3.31 1.76
C VAL A 162 21.46 3.55 2.81
N ILE A 163 21.82 3.52 4.08
CA ILE A 163 20.90 3.78 5.20
C ILE A 163 20.32 5.19 5.10
N LEU A 164 21.15 6.18 4.77
CA LEU A 164 20.72 7.57 4.58
C LEU A 164 19.65 7.71 3.51
N LYS A 165 19.83 7.08 2.33
CA LYS A 165 18.83 7.06 1.26
C LYS A 165 17.49 6.44 1.74
N ARG A 166 17.54 5.30 2.46
CA ARG A 166 16.32 4.65 2.99
C ARG A 166 15.58 5.56 3.97
N ALA A 167 16.31 6.20 4.88
CA ALA A 167 15.74 7.14 5.85
C ALA A 167 15.13 8.37 5.15
N ARG A 168 15.84 8.96 4.20
CA ARG A 168 15.36 10.09 3.39
C ARG A 168 14.04 9.76 2.71
N HIS A 169 13.95 8.57 2.09
CA HIS A 169 12.70 8.14 1.49
C HIS A 169 11.54 8.20 2.50
N VAL A 170 11.67 7.56 3.66
CA VAL A 170 10.57 7.49 4.65
C VAL A 170 10.16 8.87 5.15
N VAL A 171 11.14 9.72 5.51
CA VAL A 171 10.88 11.06 6.04
C VAL A 171 10.18 11.93 5.00
N THR A 172 10.65 11.91 3.73
CA THR A 172 10.05 12.71 2.66
C THR A 172 8.73 12.13 2.16
N GLU A 173 8.55 10.82 2.20
CA GLU A 173 7.30 10.17 1.81
C GLU A 173 6.17 10.49 2.78
N ASN A 174 6.45 10.50 4.08
CA ASN A 174 5.46 10.88 5.07
C ASN A 174 4.94 12.32 4.86
N ASP A 175 5.83 13.25 4.53
CA ASP A 175 5.46 14.63 4.18
C ASP A 175 4.65 14.69 2.88
N ARG A 176 5.02 13.90 1.85
CA ARG A 176 4.24 13.78 0.60
C ARG A 176 2.82 13.28 0.83
N VAL A 177 2.64 12.28 1.71
CA VAL A 177 1.31 11.75 2.05
C VAL A 177 0.43 12.83 2.68
N ILE A 178 0.99 13.65 3.60
CA ILE A 178 0.26 14.75 4.22
C ILE A 178 -0.15 15.80 3.18
N LYS A 179 0.74 16.16 2.26
CA LYS A 179 0.47 17.08 1.15
C LYS A 179 -0.56 16.52 0.16
N ALA A 180 -0.48 15.21 -0.14
CA ALA A 180 -1.45 14.53 -0.98
C ALA A 180 -2.87 14.56 -0.37
N LYS A 181 -2.99 14.34 0.94
CA LYS A 181 -4.26 14.51 1.65
C LYS A 181 -4.83 15.92 1.45
N GLN A 182 -3.98 16.95 1.57
CA GLN A 182 -4.41 18.35 1.39
C GLN A 182 -4.82 18.63 -0.06
N SER A 183 -4.17 18.02 -1.06
CA SER A 183 -4.53 18.22 -2.46
C SER A 183 -5.89 17.60 -2.82
N ILE A 184 -6.27 16.47 -2.20
CA ILE A 184 -7.63 15.92 -2.33
C ILE A 184 -8.68 16.93 -1.85
N SER A 185 -8.48 17.49 -0.66
CA SER A 185 -9.41 18.48 -0.10
C SER A 185 -9.55 19.77 -0.93
N LYS A 186 -8.57 20.05 -1.81
CA LYS A 186 -8.57 21.19 -2.74
C LYS A 186 -8.94 20.79 -4.17
N GLU A 187 -9.21 19.53 -4.41
CA GLU A 187 -9.46 18.93 -5.72
C GLU A 187 -8.32 19.23 -6.73
N ASP A 188 -7.08 19.38 -6.22
CA ASP A 188 -5.90 19.70 -7.03
C ASP A 188 -5.25 18.41 -7.58
N ILE A 189 -5.77 17.93 -8.70
CA ILE A 189 -5.30 16.73 -9.38
C ILE A 189 -3.84 16.84 -9.84
N LYS A 190 -3.43 18.05 -10.26
CA LYS A 190 -2.05 18.30 -10.73
C LYS A 190 -1.04 18.15 -9.60
N LEU A 191 -1.35 18.71 -8.43
CA LEU A 191 -0.50 18.56 -7.25
C LEU A 191 -0.46 17.11 -6.80
N PHE A 192 -1.61 16.43 -6.75
CA PHE A 192 -1.66 15.02 -6.34
C PHE A 192 -0.84 14.15 -7.29
N GLY A 193 -1.00 14.31 -8.61
CA GLY A 193 -0.23 13.59 -9.63
C GLY A 193 1.29 13.85 -9.53
N LYS A 194 1.68 15.12 -9.32
CA LYS A 194 3.08 15.49 -9.06
C LYS A 194 3.65 14.75 -7.84
N LEU A 195 2.90 14.71 -6.73
CA LEU A 195 3.32 14.03 -5.51
C LEU A 195 3.44 12.50 -5.73
N MET A 196 2.55 11.90 -6.54
CA MET A 196 2.69 10.50 -6.94
C MET A 196 3.99 10.24 -7.71
N ASN A 197 4.33 11.10 -8.66
CA ASN A 197 5.55 10.98 -9.46
C ASN A 197 6.82 11.16 -8.61
N GLU A 198 6.82 12.12 -7.69
CA GLU A 198 7.91 12.32 -6.74
C GLU A 198 8.06 11.12 -5.79
N SER A 199 6.95 10.55 -5.34
CA SER A 199 6.91 9.34 -4.53
C SER A 199 7.52 8.15 -5.27
N HIS A 200 7.14 7.94 -6.54
CA HIS A 200 7.71 6.86 -7.35
C HIS A 200 9.22 7.01 -7.52
N ARG A 201 9.69 8.21 -7.86
CA ARG A 201 11.13 8.49 -7.99
C ARG A 201 11.89 8.17 -6.70
N SER A 202 11.41 8.66 -5.57
CA SER A 202 12.04 8.36 -4.28
C SER A 202 12.00 6.86 -3.94
N TYR A 203 10.94 6.17 -4.34
CA TYR A 203 10.83 4.72 -4.17
C TYR A 203 11.83 3.95 -5.04
N ALA A 204 12.08 4.43 -6.26
CA ALA A 204 13.04 3.84 -7.18
C ALA A 204 14.50 4.16 -6.79
N GLU A 205 14.81 5.42 -6.51
CA GLU A 205 16.19 5.93 -6.35
C GLU A 205 16.69 5.88 -4.90
N ASP A 206 15.84 6.23 -3.93
CA ASP A 206 16.21 6.28 -2.51
C ASP A 206 15.90 4.96 -1.80
N PHE A 207 14.71 4.39 -2.00
CA PHE A 207 14.33 3.14 -1.36
C PHE A 207 14.80 1.91 -2.13
N GLU A 208 15.04 2.05 -3.44
CA GLU A 208 15.46 0.98 -4.37
C GLU A 208 14.55 -0.24 -4.28
N ALA A 209 13.25 -0.02 -4.33
CA ALA A 209 12.23 -1.06 -4.31
C ALA A 209 11.36 -1.08 -5.58
N SER A 210 11.77 -0.34 -6.62
CA SER A 210 11.18 -0.46 -7.95
C SER A 210 11.95 -1.45 -8.82
N THR A 211 11.41 -1.75 -10.00
CA THR A 211 12.05 -2.53 -11.05
C THR A 211 11.96 -1.78 -12.37
N LYS A 212 12.82 -2.11 -13.33
CA LYS A 212 12.81 -1.50 -14.68
C LYS A 212 11.44 -1.62 -15.36
N ASP A 213 10.74 -2.74 -15.18
CA ASP A 213 9.43 -2.95 -15.78
C ASP A 213 8.38 -2.04 -15.14
N VAL A 214 8.42 -1.88 -13.81
CA VAL A 214 7.53 -0.96 -13.08
C VAL A 214 7.82 0.49 -13.46
N ASP A 215 9.09 0.89 -13.53
CA ASP A 215 9.49 2.24 -13.95
C ASP A 215 9.00 2.55 -15.36
N LEU A 216 9.10 1.58 -16.28
CA LEU A 216 8.62 1.71 -17.66
C LEU A 216 7.09 1.86 -17.73
N ILE A 217 6.33 1.16 -16.86
CA ILE A 217 4.86 1.35 -16.79
C ILE A 217 4.53 2.76 -16.34
N VAL A 218 5.21 3.26 -15.32
CA VAL A 218 5.01 4.63 -14.81
C VAL A 218 5.31 5.67 -15.89
N GLU A 219 6.44 5.54 -16.58
CA GLU A 219 6.82 6.42 -17.69
C GLU A 219 5.77 6.41 -18.81
N ARG A 220 5.34 5.22 -19.24
CA ARG A 220 4.30 5.05 -20.28
C ARG A 220 2.96 5.60 -19.85
N SER A 221 2.58 5.43 -18.58
CA SER A 221 1.33 5.95 -18.06
C SER A 221 1.30 7.49 -18.09
N ILE A 222 2.37 8.14 -17.64
CA ILE A 222 2.51 9.60 -17.68
C ILE A 222 2.51 10.10 -19.13
N SER A 223 3.28 9.50 -20.02
CA SER A 223 3.33 9.87 -21.43
C SER A 223 2.03 9.60 -22.18
N SER A 224 1.18 8.71 -21.66
CA SER A 224 -0.16 8.43 -22.19
C SER A 224 -1.23 9.40 -21.72
N GLY A 225 -0.92 10.30 -20.78
CA GLY A 225 -1.83 11.34 -20.29
C GLY A 225 -2.30 11.19 -18.84
N ALA A 226 -1.65 10.35 -18.03
CA ALA A 226 -1.89 10.34 -16.59
C ALA A 226 -1.27 11.59 -15.93
N GLU A 227 -1.95 12.14 -14.94
CA GLU A 227 -1.45 13.25 -14.12
C GLU A 227 -0.31 12.81 -13.20
N GLY A 228 -0.35 11.56 -12.78
CA GLY A 228 0.71 10.92 -12.03
C GLY A 228 0.56 9.42 -12.01
N ALA A 229 1.70 8.74 -11.80
CA ALA A 229 1.74 7.30 -11.65
C ALA A 229 2.85 6.90 -10.68
N ARG A 230 2.63 5.81 -9.97
CA ARG A 230 3.63 5.22 -9.07
C ARG A 230 3.42 3.73 -8.89
N LEU A 231 4.44 3.05 -8.42
CA LEU A 231 4.26 1.70 -7.93
C LEU A 231 3.33 1.67 -6.70
N THR A 232 2.64 0.56 -6.47
CA THR A 232 1.81 0.34 -5.29
C THR A 232 2.22 -0.91 -4.52
N GLY A 233 1.96 -0.90 -3.20
CA GLY A 233 2.37 -1.96 -2.28
C GLY A 233 3.87 -1.94 -1.94
N GLY A 234 4.42 -3.08 -1.54
CA GLY A 234 5.79 -3.19 -1.03
C GLY A 234 6.90 -3.13 -2.09
N GLY A 235 6.59 -2.92 -3.36
CA GLY A 235 7.58 -2.84 -4.44
C GLY A 235 8.08 -4.19 -4.95
N PHE A 236 9.23 -4.18 -5.62
CA PHE A 236 9.88 -5.34 -6.25
C PHE A 236 9.03 -6.03 -7.33
N GLY A 237 8.24 -5.26 -8.08
CA GLY A 237 7.27 -5.72 -9.07
C GLY A 237 5.82 -5.48 -8.64
N GLY A 238 4.88 -6.14 -9.29
CA GLY A 238 3.43 -6.06 -9.05
C GLY A 238 2.76 -4.92 -9.79
N PHE A 239 1.92 -4.16 -9.13
CA PHE A 239 1.09 -3.14 -9.77
C PHE A 239 1.69 -1.73 -9.66
N THR A 240 1.36 -0.90 -10.64
CA THR A 240 1.40 0.55 -10.54
C THR A 240 -0.01 1.09 -10.37
N VAL A 241 -0.14 2.27 -9.78
CA VAL A 241 -1.37 3.04 -9.76
C VAL A 241 -1.17 4.33 -10.54
N SER A 242 -2.11 4.64 -11.41
CA SER A 242 -2.14 5.84 -12.25
C SER A 242 -3.34 6.69 -11.91
N LEU A 243 -3.18 8.00 -11.85
CA LEU A 243 -4.24 8.97 -11.68
C LEU A 243 -4.50 9.68 -13.02
N ILE A 244 -5.73 9.63 -13.48
CA ILE A 244 -6.16 10.19 -14.75
C ILE A 244 -7.36 11.11 -14.51
N GLU A 245 -7.41 12.26 -15.15
CA GLU A 245 -8.63 13.06 -15.23
C GLU A 245 -9.66 12.33 -16.09
N SER A 246 -10.92 12.26 -15.65
CA SER A 246 -11.97 11.47 -16.29
C SER A 246 -12.13 11.75 -17.79
N ASN A 247 -11.98 13.03 -18.19
CA ASN A 247 -12.05 13.44 -19.60
C ASN A 247 -10.91 12.83 -20.46
N ASN A 248 -9.77 12.51 -19.86
CA ASN A 248 -8.60 11.95 -20.53
C ASN A 248 -8.55 10.42 -20.46
N TYR A 249 -9.43 9.79 -19.68
CA TYR A 249 -9.37 8.35 -19.40
C TYR A 249 -9.38 7.49 -20.66
N GLN A 250 -10.29 7.76 -21.62
CA GLN A 250 -10.40 6.96 -22.85
C GLN A 250 -9.15 7.09 -23.76
N VAL A 251 -8.54 8.28 -23.77
CA VAL A 251 -7.29 8.53 -24.52
C VAL A 251 -6.13 7.78 -23.86
N TRP A 252 -6.00 7.93 -22.54
CA TRP A 252 -5.00 7.24 -21.75
C TRP A 252 -5.12 5.71 -21.93
N ARG A 253 -6.32 5.15 -21.75
CA ARG A 253 -6.59 3.72 -21.90
C ARG A 253 -6.17 3.18 -23.28
N ARG A 254 -6.57 3.87 -24.36
CA ARG A 254 -6.17 3.53 -25.74
C ARG A 254 -4.65 3.55 -25.94
N ASN A 255 -3.96 4.52 -25.34
CA ASN A 255 -2.50 4.62 -25.45
C ASN A 255 -1.82 3.51 -24.65
N MET A 256 -2.28 3.20 -23.46
CA MET A 256 -1.74 2.11 -22.64
C MET A 256 -1.96 0.74 -23.29
N ASN A 257 -3.10 0.53 -23.96
CA ASN A 257 -3.39 -0.71 -24.66
C ASN A 257 -2.47 -1.00 -25.87
N LYS A 258 -1.65 -0.02 -26.29
CA LYS A 258 -0.57 -0.28 -27.27
C LYS A 258 0.59 -1.09 -26.67
N PHE A 259 0.70 -1.14 -25.35
CA PHE A 259 1.81 -1.75 -24.61
C PHE A 259 1.36 -2.88 -23.69
N TYR A 260 0.13 -2.84 -23.19
CA TYR A 260 -0.40 -3.76 -22.19
C TYR A 260 -1.76 -4.28 -22.63
N ASN A 261 -2.03 -5.57 -22.39
CA ASN A 261 -3.34 -6.14 -22.63
C ASN A 261 -4.38 -5.52 -21.70
N ASP A 262 -5.61 -5.46 -22.18
CA ASP A 262 -6.74 -4.85 -21.44
C ASP A 262 -7.00 -5.53 -20.09
N GLU A 263 -6.74 -6.84 -20.02
CA GLU A 263 -6.83 -7.66 -18.80
C GLU A 263 -5.78 -7.33 -17.73
N ASN A 264 -4.73 -6.58 -18.08
CA ASN A 264 -3.69 -6.12 -17.14
C ASN A 264 -3.93 -4.70 -16.62
N ILE A 265 -5.02 -4.05 -17.04
CA ILE A 265 -5.37 -2.68 -16.65
C ILE A 265 -6.74 -2.70 -15.97
N PHE A 266 -6.78 -2.31 -14.70
CA PHE A 266 -7.97 -2.35 -13.86
C PHE A 266 -8.34 -0.93 -13.43
N GLU A 267 -9.58 -0.54 -13.65
CA GLU A 267 -10.15 0.69 -13.04
C GLU A 267 -10.57 0.38 -11.61
N VAL A 268 -10.33 1.31 -10.67
CA VAL A 268 -10.52 1.13 -9.23
C VAL A 268 -11.56 2.10 -8.68
#